data_f8e467b391a2c72933f10a1353d273e5
#
_entry.id   f8e467b391a2c72933f10a1353d273e5
#
_cell.length_a   1.000
_cell.length_b   1.000
_cell.length_c   1.000
_cell.angle_alpha   90.00
_cell.angle_beta   90.00
_cell.angle_gamma   90.00
#
_symmetry.space_group_name_H-M   'P 1'
#
loop_
_entity.id
_entity.type
_entity.pdbx_description
1 polymer ?
#
loop_
_entity_poly.entity_id
_entity_poly.type
_entity_poly.pdbx_seq_one_letter_code
_entity_poly.pdbx_strand_id
1 'polypeptide(L)' 'MTKREFLEEMQDALAQALSSDQVNGHIRYYSQYIDREIAKGLSEQEVIQRLGNPRLI' A
#
# COMPACT_ATOMS: atom_id res chain seq x y z
N MET A 1 6.50 -1.21 10.18
CA MET A 1 6.34 -0.40 8.94
C MET A 1 5.06 0.40 9.02
N THR A 2 5.13 1.69 8.68
CA THR A 2 3.95 2.55 8.65
C THR A 2 3.24 2.44 7.29
N LYS A 3 1.99 2.93 7.22
CA LYS A 3 1.27 3.04 5.97
C LYS A 3 2.08 3.81 4.92
N ARG A 4 2.70 4.93 5.33
CA ARG A 4 3.50 5.74 4.42
C ARG A 4 4.68 4.96 3.87
N GLU A 5 5.40 4.26 4.72
CA GLU A 5 6.54 3.46 4.30
C GLU A 5 6.11 2.34 3.36
N PHE A 6 5.01 1.68 3.66
CA PHE A 6 4.46 0.63 2.81
C PHE A 6 4.16 1.16 1.41
N LEU A 7 3.46 2.30 1.34
CA LEU A 7 3.09 2.87 0.04
C LEU A 7 4.29 3.41 -0.72
N GLU A 8 5.30 3.96 -0.02
CA GLU A 8 6.53 4.40 -0.68
C GLU A 8 7.29 3.24 -1.30
N GLU A 9 7.42 2.12 -0.60
CA GLU A 9 8.10 0.94 -1.12
C GLU A 9 7.32 0.33 -2.29
N MET A 10 5.99 0.31 -2.21
CA MET A 10 5.16 -0.15 -3.30
C MET A 10 5.35 0.72 -4.54
N GLN A 11 5.35 2.05 -4.35
CA GLN A 11 5.55 2.99 -5.43
C GLN A 11 6.89 2.76 -6.12
N ASP A 12 7.96 2.59 -5.35
CA ASP A 12 9.29 2.35 -5.90
C ASP A 12 9.33 1.07 -6.73
N ALA A 13 8.71 0.02 -6.23
CA ALA A 13 8.69 -1.26 -6.94
C ALA A 13 7.87 -1.19 -8.22
N LEU A 14 6.69 -0.59 -8.17
CA LEU A 14 5.79 -0.51 -9.32
C LEU A 14 6.31 0.44 -10.40
N ALA A 15 7.04 1.49 -10.01
CA ALA A 15 7.58 2.46 -10.96
C ALA A 15 8.55 1.85 -11.96
N GLN A 16 9.10 0.68 -11.65
CA GLN A 16 10.01 -0.01 -12.55
C GLN A 16 9.30 -0.68 -13.72
N ALA A 17 8.00 -0.92 -13.61
CA ALA A 17 7.25 -1.69 -14.60
C ALA A 17 6.01 -0.98 -15.13
N LEU A 18 5.50 0.04 -14.45
CA LEU A 18 4.23 0.68 -14.79
C LEU A 18 4.41 2.17 -15.03
N SER A 19 3.46 2.76 -15.75
CA SER A 19 3.41 4.22 -15.94
C SER A 19 3.08 4.91 -14.62
N SER A 20 3.36 6.21 -14.54
CA SER A 20 3.05 6.98 -13.33
C SER A 20 1.54 6.99 -13.03
N ASP A 21 0.69 7.02 -14.04
CA ASP A 21 -0.76 6.97 -13.85
C ASP A 21 -1.20 5.64 -13.26
N GLN A 22 -0.62 4.53 -13.74
CA GLN A 22 -0.91 3.20 -13.21
C GLN A 22 -0.42 3.07 -11.77
N VAL A 23 0.79 3.56 -11.50
CA VAL A 23 1.34 3.53 -10.14
C VAL A 23 0.43 4.31 -9.19
N ASN A 24 0.03 5.53 -9.58
CA ASN A 24 -0.83 6.36 -8.75
C ASN A 24 -2.18 5.69 -8.46
N GLY A 25 -2.72 4.98 -9.44
CA GLY A 25 -3.96 4.22 -9.26
C GLY A 25 -3.83 3.12 -8.21
N HIS A 26 -2.73 2.37 -8.26
CA HIS A 26 -2.46 1.33 -7.28
C HIS A 26 -2.24 1.91 -5.88
N ILE A 27 -1.46 2.99 -5.79
CA ILE A 27 -1.19 3.64 -4.50
C ILE A 27 -2.50 4.14 -3.87
N ARG A 28 -3.36 4.74 -4.67
CA ARG A 28 -4.66 5.22 -4.17
C ARG A 28 -5.53 4.07 -3.68
N TYR A 29 -5.56 2.97 -4.43
CA TYR A 29 -6.35 1.80 -4.07
C TYR A 29 -5.91 1.24 -2.70
N TYR A 30 -4.62 1.03 -2.53
CA TYR A 30 -4.10 0.46 -1.28
C TYR A 30 -4.17 1.44 -0.12
N SER A 31 -4.01 2.74 -0.39
CA SER A 31 -4.19 3.75 0.64
C SER A 31 -5.61 3.69 1.22
N GLN A 32 -6.61 3.62 0.35
CA GLN A 32 -8.01 3.54 0.77
C GLN A 32 -8.32 2.20 1.44
N TYR A 33 -7.75 1.12 0.94
CA TYR A 33 -7.91 -0.20 1.55
C TYR A 33 -7.42 -0.20 2.99
N ILE A 34 -6.21 0.31 3.21
CA ILE A 34 -5.64 0.39 4.55
C ILE A 34 -6.52 1.21 5.48
N ASP A 35 -6.98 2.37 5.02
CA ASP A 35 -7.83 3.24 5.82
C ASP A 35 -9.15 2.56 6.17
N ARG A 36 -9.76 1.84 5.24
CA ARG A 36 -11.01 1.12 5.50
C ARG A 36 -10.83 0.03 6.55
N GLU A 37 -9.73 -0.72 6.47
CA GLU A 37 -9.47 -1.79 7.42
C GLU A 37 -9.19 -1.24 8.82
N ILE A 38 -8.50 -0.11 8.90
CA ILE A 38 -8.28 0.56 10.19
C ILE A 38 -9.63 1.03 10.76
N ALA A 39 -10.50 1.57 9.93
CA ALA A 39 -11.82 2.01 10.36
C ALA A 39 -12.68 0.85 10.89
N LYS A 40 -12.42 -0.37 10.42
CA LYS A 40 -13.12 -1.57 10.93
C LYS A 40 -12.57 -2.07 12.26
N GLY A 41 -11.50 -1.48 12.77
CA GLY A 41 -10.95 -1.82 14.07
C GLY A 41 -9.59 -2.48 14.07
N LEU A 42 -8.98 -2.70 12.90
CA LEU A 42 -7.63 -3.24 12.84
C LEU A 42 -6.61 -2.13 13.05
N SER A 43 -5.46 -2.47 13.63
CA SER A 43 -4.37 -1.51 13.73
C SER A 43 -3.68 -1.38 12.37
N GLU A 44 -2.99 -0.26 12.17
CA GLU A 44 -2.18 -0.05 10.97
C GLU A 44 -1.19 -1.19 10.76
N GLN A 45 -0.52 -1.61 11.83
CA GLN A 45 0.46 -2.69 11.78
C GLN A 45 -0.16 -4.00 11.33
N GLU A 46 -1.36 -4.32 11.83
CA GLU A 46 -2.05 -5.54 11.46
C GLU A 46 -2.43 -5.56 9.98
N VAL A 47 -2.93 -4.43 9.47
CA VAL A 47 -3.31 -4.34 8.05
C VAL A 47 -2.09 -4.53 7.17
N ILE A 48 -1.01 -3.83 7.47
CA ILE A 48 0.22 -3.90 6.68
C ILE A 48 0.82 -5.31 6.72
N GLN A 49 0.81 -5.94 7.89
CA GLN A 49 1.31 -7.29 8.03
C GLN A 49 0.52 -8.28 7.19
N ARG A 50 -0.80 -8.12 7.14
CA ARG A 50 -1.67 -8.98 6.33
C ARG A 50 -1.46 -8.78 4.83
N LEU A 51 -1.14 -7.57 4.41
CA LEU A 51 -0.84 -7.29 3.01
C LEU A 51 0.49 -7.89 2.57
N GLY A 52 1.42 -8.03 3.50
CA GLY A 52 2.71 -8.63 3.22
C GLY A 52 3.73 -7.64 2.68
N ASN A 53 4.61 -8.12 1.81
CA ASN A 53 5.71 -7.30 1.30
C ASN A 53 5.21 -6.39 0.18
N PRO A 54 5.34 -5.06 0.30
CA PRO A 54 4.86 -4.13 -0.72
C PRO A 54 5.55 -4.30 -2.08
N ARG A 55 6.72 -4.91 -2.10
CA ARG A 55 7.45 -5.14 -3.35
C ARG A 55 6.95 -6.36 -4.12
N LEU A 56 6.09 -7.17 -3.52
CA LEU A 56 5.55 -8.38 -4.14
C LEU A 56 4.09 -8.23 -4.58
N ILE A 57 3.52 -7.07 -4.41
CA ILE A 57 2.13 -6.82 -4.79
C ILE A 57 1.99 -6.50 -6.27
#